data_af0c750bf3fdb7104a5fd3a5afe7f183
#
_entry.id   af0c750bf3fdb7104a5fd3a5afe7f183
#
_cell.length_a   1.000
_cell.length_b   1.000
_cell.length_c   1.000
_cell.angle_alpha   90.00
_cell.angle_beta   90.00
_cell.angle_gamma   90.00
#
_symmetry.space_group_name_H-M   'P 1'
#
loop_
_entity.id
_entity.type
_entity.pdbx_description
1 polymer ?
#
loop_
_entity_poly.entity_id
_entity_poly.type
_entity_poly.pdbx_seq_one_letter_code
_entity_poly.pdbx_strand_id
1 'polypeptide(L)'
;MSRDDGYEPVRTAQHTRELIEQAQVFALFGYVGTPTSRAAVPIAEAHQVPYLFPFSGAQFLRTPLRPGVFNLRAAYFDETAALAKHLQQALQAQRIGLLMQDDSFGETVKSGLVAALQGQQQGLAVEARIRRNALDGIEPAIRQLAQGQPDAIVFIGTYRQLAKAIASARAQRLQAPFLTVSFVGTEPFIEHAGALAEGVYISQVMPSPYDTRLPLVRRYQRDMGDSAPGYASLEGYLAAQVLVEALRRSGPQLQRQRFIRELSTLHKDFGGFTVSFAADSHQASSTVYLTRISQGRALPLP
;
A
#
# COMPACT_ATOMS: atom_id res chain seq x y z
N MET A 1 -6.59 20.02 8.14
CA MET A 1 -6.98 20.37 6.75
C MET A 1 -6.79 19.15 5.86
N SER A 2 -7.69 18.90 4.92
CA SER A 2 -7.60 17.82 3.91
C SER A 2 -7.68 18.41 2.51
N ARG A 3 -7.02 17.76 1.55
CA ARG A 3 -7.05 18.11 0.13
C ARG A 3 -7.17 16.84 -0.69
N ASP A 4 -8.06 16.86 -1.67
CA ASP A 4 -8.20 15.78 -2.65
C ASP A 4 -7.41 16.12 -3.91
N ASP A 5 -6.35 15.37 -4.16
CA ASP A 5 -5.51 15.53 -5.33
C ASP A 5 -5.94 14.63 -6.52
N GLY A 6 -6.96 13.79 -6.32
CA GLY A 6 -7.44 12.86 -7.34
C GLY A 6 -6.38 11.84 -7.77
N TYR A 7 -5.39 11.58 -6.93
CA TYR A 7 -4.24 10.73 -7.25
C TYR A 7 -3.42 11.26 -8.44
N GLU A 8 -3.33 12.62 -8.57
CA GLU A 8 -2.61 13.29 -9.65
C GLU A 8 -1.42 14.10 -9.11
N PRO A 9 -0.16 13.76 -9.48
CA PRO A 9 1.07 14.35 -8.92
C PRO A 9 1.16 15.88 -9.05
N VAL A 10 0.65 16.44 -10.14
CA VAL A 10 0.65 17.90 -10.36
C VAL A 10 -0.23 18.59 -9.31
N ARG A 11 -1.43 18.08 -9.06
CA ARG A 11 -2.34 18.58 -8.02
C ARG A 11 -1.76 18.36 -6.63
N THR A 12 -1.13 17.21 -6.40
CA THR A 12 -0.44 16.92 -5.13
C THR A 12 0.63 17.97 -4.84
N ALA A 13 1.49 18.29 -5.81
CA ALA A 13 2.53 19.29 -5.64
C ALA A 13 1.96 20.68 -5.32
N GLN A 14 0.89 21.10 -6.00
CA GLN A 14 0.20 22.35 -5.72
C GLN A 14 -0.36 22.37 -4.28
N HIS A 15 -1.16 21.37 -3.91
CA HIS A 15 -1.76 21.30 -2.58
C HIS A 15 -0.73 21.19 -1.46
N THR A 16 0.41 20.53 -1.73
CA THR A 16 1.52 20.45 -0.76
C THR A 16 2.09 21.83 -0.47
N ARG A 17 2.33 22.66 -1.52
CA ARG A 17 2.77 24.04 -1.33
C ARG A 17 1.74 24.87 -0.57
N GLU A 18 0.47 24.80 -0.94
CA GLU A 18 -0.61 25.50 -0.25
C GLU A 18 -0.67 25.15 1.25
N LEU A 19 -0.56 23.86 1.59
CA LEU A 19 -0.56 23.41 2.98
C LEU A 19 0.66 23.91 3.76
N ILE A 20 1.83 23.94 3.14
CA ILE A 20 3.07 24.36 3.80
C ILE A 20 3.16 25.89 3.88
N GLU A 21 3.01 26.59 2.75
CA GLU A 21 3.33 28.01 2.63
C GLU A 21 2.19 28.91 3.13
N GLN A 22 0.93 28.54 2.82
CA GLN A 22 -0.23 29.33 3.18
C GLN A 22 -0.85 28.89 4.51
N ALA A 23 -1.09 27.59 4.67
CA ALA A 23 -1.71 27.07 5.88
C ALA A 23 -0.72 26.77 7.01
N GLN A 24 0.59 26.85 6.76
CA GLN A 24 1.67 26.68 7.73
C GLN A 24 1.52 25.41 8.59
N VAL A 25 1.13 24.30 7.99
CA VAL A 25 0.91 23.04 8.69
C VAL A 25 2.17 22.56 9.41
N PHE A 26 1.98 21.94 10.58
CA PHE A 26 3.07 21.38 11.36
C PHE A 26 3.71 20.16 10.67
N ALA A 27 2.89 19.28 10.11
CA ALA A 27 3.29 18.07 9.40
C ALA A 27 2.31 17.76 8.27
N LEU A 28 2.76 16.97 7.30
CA LEU A 28 1.96 16.36 6.25
C LEU A 28 1.67 14.90 6.66
N PHE A 29 0.43 14.45 6.49
CA PHE A 29 -0.02 13.16 7.02
C PHE A 29 -0.89 12.42 6.01
N GLY A 30 -0.65 11.10 5.82
CA GLY A 30 -1.56 10.21 5.12
C GLY A 30 -1.70 10.45 3.62
N TYR A 31 -0.66 10.93 2.94
CA TYR A 31 -0.66 11.05 1.48
C TYR A 31 -0.84 9.69 0.81
N VAL A 32 -1.59 9.64 -0.28
CA VAL A 32 -1.91 8.40 -0.97
C VAL A 32 -1.10 8.28 -2.26
N GLY A 33 -0.30 7.21 -2.35
CA GLY A 33 0.34 6.78 -3.59
C GLY A 33 1.81 7.12 -3.75
N THR A 34 2.45 6.40 -4.65
CA THR A 34 3.86 6.56 -4.98
C THR A 34 4.14 7.78 -5.88
N PRO A 35 3.39 7.99 -6.99
CA PRO A 35 3.61 9.16 -7.85
C PRO A 35 3.34 10.48 -7.13
N THR A 36 2.32 10.52 -6.32
CA THR A 36 1.94 11.66 -5.48
C THR A 36 2.97 11.95 -4.40
N SER A 37 3.47 10.91 -3.71
CA SER A 37 4.56 11.06 -2.73
C SER A 37 5.85 11.55 -3.39
N ARG A 38 6.18 11.09 -4.61
CA ARG A 38 7.33 11.62 -5.36
C ARG A 38 7.23 13.11 -5.66
N ALA A 39 6.02 13.61 -5.87
CA ALA A 39 5.78 15.04 -6.09
C ALA A 39 5.82 15.86 -4.78
N ALA A 40 5.34 15.28 -3.67
CA ALA A 40 5.22 15.98 -2.40
C ALA A 40 6.51 15.99 -1.56
N VAL A 41 7.23 14.86 -1.49
CA VAL A 41 8.39 14.70 -0.59
C VAL A 41 9.49 15.74 -0.81
N PRO A 42 9.93 16.07 -2.05
CA PRO A 42 10.95 17.11 -2.24
C PRO A 42 10.52 18.48 -1.70
N ILE A 43 9.22 18.81 -1.80
CA ILE A 43 8.66 20.07 -1.28
C ILE A 43 8.67 20.03 0.25
N ALA A 44 8.24 18.94 0.85
CA ALA A 44 8.25 18.76 2.30
C ALA A 44 9.67 18.86 2.89
N GLU A 45 10.64 18.22 2.24
CA GLU A 45 12.06 18.24 2.64
C GLU A 45 12.65 19.65 2.57
N ALA A 46 12.41 20.38 1.46
CA ALA A 46 12.90 21.76 1.28
C ALA A 46 12.38 22.70 2.38
N HIS A 47 11.20 22.46 2.92
CA HIS A 47 10.58 23.25 3.99
C HIS A 47 10.73 22.61 5.38
N GLN A 48 11.46 21.51 5.51
CA GLN A 48 11.66 20.77 6.76
C GLN A 48 10.34 20.42 7.47
N VAL A 49 9.31 20.05 6.68
CA VAL A 49 8.01 19.62 7.18
C VAL A 49 7.96 18.09 7.22
N PRO A 50 7.66 17.49 8.39
CA PRO A 50 7.54 16.03 8.50
C PRO A 50 6.49 15.48 7.54
N TYR A 51 6.83 14.37 6.85
CA TYR A 51 5.97 13.64 5.93
C TYR A 51 5.64 12.26 6.52
N LEU A 52 4.42 12.13 7.02
CA LEU A 52 4.07 11.06 7.95
C LEU A 52 3.12 10.05 7.33
N PHE A 53 3.52 8.77 7.41
CA PHE A 53 2.69 7.60 7.16
C PHE A 53 1.94 7.64 5.82
N PRO A 54 2.67 7.84 4.70
CA PRO A 54 2.05 7.78 3.38
C PRO A 54 1.48 6.38 3.11
N PHE A 55 0.33 6.32 2.45
CA PHE A 55 -0.27 5.09 1.96
C PHE A 55 0.49 4.64 0.69
N SER A 56 1.74 4.23 0.89
CA SER A 56 2.66 3.75 -0.16
C SER A 56 3.79 2.92 0.43
N GLY A 57 4.01 1.74 -0.15
CA GLY A 57 5.15 0.86 0.17
C GLY A 57 6.43 1.17 -0.62
N ALA A 58 6.51 2.32 -1.31
CA ALA A 58 7.59 2.61 -2.25
C ALA A 58 8.96 2.73 -1.59
N GLN A 59 9.96 2.11 -2.21
CA GLN A 59 11.33 2.05 -1.68
C GLN A 59 11.98 3.42 -1.51
N PHE A 60 11.71 4.39 -2.42
CA PHE A 60 12.29 5.74 -2.33
C PHE A 60 11.89 6.51 -1.06
N LEU A 61 10.81 6.13 -0.38
CA LEU A 61 10.40 6.69 0.92
C LEU A 61 11.23 6.15 2.09
N ARG A 62 12.06 5.12 1.85
CA ARG A 62 12.82 4.37 2.84
C ARG A 62 14.33 4.43 2.62
N THR A 63 14.73 4.35 1.37
CA THR A 63 16.14 4.30 0.98
C THR A 63 16.40 5.26 -0.20
N PRO A 64 17.37 6.20 -0.08
CA PRO A 64 18.12 6.50 1.15
C PRO A 64 17.21 7.01 2.28
N LEU A 65 17.70 6.90 3.53
CA LEU A 65 16.95 7.42 4.69
C LEU A 65 16.67 8.91 4.52
N ARG A 66 15.41 9.28 4.77
CA ARG A 66 14.91 10.66 4.72
C ARG A 66 14.52 11.10 6.13
N PRO A 67 15.24 12.03 6.77
CA PRO A 67 15.07 12.35 8.20
C PRO A 67 13.63 12.76 8.59
N GLY A 68 12.90 13.40 7.68
CA GLY A 68 11.53 13.85 7.92
C GLY A 68 10.43 12.89 7.43
N VAL A 69 10.77 11.75 6.82
CA VAL A 69 9.80 10.81 6.24
C VAL A 69 9.68 9.57 7.11
N PHE A 70 8.45 9.24 7.54
CA PHE A 70 8.17 8.08 8.39
C PHE A 70 7.11 7.19 7.75
N ASN A 71 7.39 5.89 7.69
CA ASN A 71 6.54 4.89 7.04
C ASN A 71 5.99 3.93 8.08
N LEU A 72 4.67 3.81 8.18
CA LEU A 72 4.02 2.87 9.10
C LEU A 72 4.03 1.45 8.55
N ARG A 73 3.67 1.30 7.29
CA ARG A 73 3.46 0.04 6.59
C ARG A 73 4.75 -0.61 6.09
N ALA A 74 4.69 -1.91 5.85
CA ALA A 74 5.71 -2.68 5.13
C ALA A 74 5.99 -2.09 3.73
N ALA A 75 7.18 -2.32 3.22
CA ALA A 75 7.55 -1.91 1.86
C ALA A 75 6.88 -2.80 0.79
N TYR A 76 6.76 -2.32 -0.43
CA TYR A 76 6.33 -3.16 -1.55
C TYR A 76 7.30 -4.33 -1.80
N PHE A 77 8.56 -4.19 -1.45
CA PHE A 77 9.52 -5.29 -1.51
C PHE A 77 9.16 -6.40 -0.52
N ASP A 78 8.70 -6.06 0.69
CA ASP A 78 8.21 -7.04 1.66
C ASP A 78 6.93 -7.72 1.15
N GLU A 79 5.98 -6.93 0.60
CA GLU A 79 4.72 -7.45 0.05
C GLU A 79 4.96 -8.38 -1.14
N THR A 80 5.82 -7.96 -2.08
CA THR A 80 6.11 -8.77 -3.27
C THR A 80 6.91 -10.02 -2.96
N ALA A 81 7.77 -10.00 -1.94
CA ALA A 81 8.44 -11.20 -1.45
C ALA A 81 7.43 -12.24 -0.91
N ALA A 82 6.42 -11.78 -0.16
CA ALA A 82 5.35 -12.65 0.32
C ALA A 82 4.51 -13.21 -0.86
N LEU A 83 4.16 -12.36 -1.84
CA LEU A 83 3.43 -12.79 -3.04
C LEU A 83 4.24 -13.81 -3.87
N ALA A 84 5.54 -13.57 -4.09
CA ALA A 84 6.41 -14.47 -4.84
C ALA A 84 6.53 -15.85 -4.15
N LYS A 85 6.67 -15.84 -2.82
CA LYS A 85 6.66 -17.07 -2.03
C LYS A 85 5.35 -17.86 -2.22
N HIS A 86 4.21 -17.18 -2.19
CA HIS A 86 2.89 -17.79 -2.37
C HIS A 86 2.70 -18.34 -3.79
N LEU A 87 3.13 -17.57 -4.81
CA LEU A 87 3.13 -18.01 -6.21
C LEU A 87 3.88 -19.32 -6.39
N GLN A 88 5.07 -19.44 -5.80
CA GLN A 88 5.90 -20.64 -5.92
C GLN A 88 5.38 -21.80 -5.09
N GLN A 89 5.12 -21.58 -3.78
CA GLN A 89 4.89 -22.67 -2.84
C GLN A 89 3.45 -23.17 -2.82
N ALA A 90 2.47 -22.26 -2.92
CA ALA A 90 1.06 -22.62 -2.82
C ALA A 90 0.39 -22.77 -4.20
N LEU A 91 0.67 -21.84 -5.12
CA LEU A 91 0.07 -21.89 -6.45
C LEU A 91 0.91 -22.68 -7.46
N GLN A 92 2.18 -22.97 -7.15
CA GLN A 92 3.13 -23.66 -8.04
C GLN A 92 3.21 -23.03 -9.44
N ALA A 93 3.01 -21.70 -9.49
CA ALA A 93 2.95 -20.94 -10.73
C ALA A 93 4.31 -20.94 -11.44
N GLN A 94 4.31 -21.28 -12.73
CA GLN A 94 5.52 -21.32 -13.56
C GLN A 94 5.57 -20.14 -14.53
N ARG A 95 4.43 -19.67 -14.99
CA ARG A 95 4.26 -18.62 -15.99
C ARG A 95 3.55 -17.43 -15.37
N ILE A 96 4.32 -16.51 -14.79
CA ILE A 96 3.77 -15.37 -14.07
C ILE A 96 3.57 -14.21 -15.04
N GLY A 97 2.33 -13.75 -15.17
CA GLY A 97 1.98 -12.52 -15.87
C GLY A 97 2.02 -11.31 -14.93
N LEU A 98 2.41 -10.16 -15.45
CA LEU A 98 2.36 -8.87 -14.74
C LEU A 98 1.49 -7.89 -15.52
N LEU A 99 0.45 -7.36 -14.87
CA LEU A 99 -0.33 -6.22 -15.35
C LEU A 99 -0.13 -5.06 -14.40
N MET A 100 0.50 -3.98 -14.87
CA MET A 100 0.87 -2.88 -13.98
C MET A 100 0.51 -1.50 -14.50
N GLN A 101 0.26 -0.59 -13.58
CA GLN A 101 0.15 0.84 -13.85
C GLN A 101 1.50 1.38 -14.34
N ASP A 102 1.50 2.10 -15.48
CA ASP A 102 2.70 2.62 -16.14
C ASP A 102 3.14 3.93 -15.48
N ASP A 103 3.67 3.82 -14.27
CA ASP A 103 4.27 4.94 -13.53
C ASP A 103 5.17 4.43 -12.39
N SER A 104 5.61 5.35 -11.53
CA SER A 104 6.53 5.03 -10.42
C SER A 104 5.95 4.04 -9.38
N PHE A 105 4.62 3.89 -9.30
CA PHE A 105 4.00 2.86 -8.47
C PHE A 105 4.22 1.47 -9.08
N GLY A 106 3.84 1.30 -10.37
CA GLY A 106 4.06 0.05 -11.06
C GLY A 106 5.53 -0.36 -11.08
N GLU A 107 6.42 0.58 -11.40
CA GLU A 107 7.86 0.30 -11.48
C GLU A 107 8.48 -0.14 -10.15
N THR A 108 8.10 0.49 -9.03
CA THR A 108 8.67 0.11 -7.72
C THR A 108 8.16 -1.25 -7.25
N VAL A 109 6.87 -1.58 -7.49
CA VAL A 109 6.34 -2.90 -7.14
C VAL A 109 6.90 -3.98 -8.05
N LYS A 110 7.00 -3.72 -9.37
CA LYS A 110 7.67 -4.61 -10.33
C LYS A 110 9.10 -4.91 -9.90
N SER A 111 9.86 -3.90 -9.52
CA SER A 111 11.25 -4.09 -9.07
C SER A 111 11.35 -5.05 -7.88
N GLY A 112 10.47 -4.91 -6.89
CA GLY A 112 10.40 -5.83 -5.76
C GLY A 112 9.98 -7.25 -6.16
N LEU A 113 8.97 -7.37 -7.04
CA LEU A 113 8.51 -8.67 -7.54
C LEU A 113 9.62 -9.39 -8.31
N VAL A 114 10.27 -8.70 -9.25
CA VAL A 114 11.36 -9.28 -10.06
C VAL A 114 12.52 -9.74 -9.16
N ALA A 115 12.94 -8.92 -8.20
CA ALA A 115 13.98 -9.30 -7.25
C ALA A 115 13.60 -10.56 -6.44
N ALA A 116 12.36 -10.64 -5.98
CA ALA A 116 11.86 -11.80 -5.24
C ALA A 116 11.78 -13.07 -6.10
N LEU A 117 11.33 -12.97 -7.35
CA LEU A 117 11.27 -14.08 -8.29
C LEU A 117 12.67 -14.56 -8.71
N GLN A 118 13.61 -13.64 -8.97
CA GLN A 118 15.01 -13.98 -9.27
C GLN A 118 15.66 -14.74 -8.12
N GLY A 119 15.40 -14.36 -6.87
CA GLY A 119 15.83 -15.11 -5.70
C GLY A 119 15.30 -16.57 -5.65
N GLN A 120 14.24 -16.86 -6.41
CA GLN A 120 13.62 -18.17 -6.55
C GLN A 120 13.91 -18.84 -7.92
N GLN A 121 14.83 -18.27 -8.70
CA GLN A 121 15.18 -18.71 -10.05
C GLN A 121 13.98 -18.70 -11.03
N GLN A 122 13.06 -17.76 -10.82
CA GLN A 122 11.88 -17.51 -11.66
C GLN A 122 11.93 -16.13 -12.31
N GLY A 123 11.08 -15.90 -13.31
CA GLY A 123 10.93 -14.63 -13.98
C GLY A 123 9.50 -14.39 -14.46
N LEU A 124 9.26 -13.20 -15.01
CA LEU A 124 7.99 -12.87 -15.63
C LEU A 124 7.90 -13.51 -17.01
N ALA A 125 6.79 -14.22 -17.29
CA ALA A 125 6.52 -14.78 -18.60
C ALA A 125 5.99 -13.72 -19.59
N VAL A 126 5.23 -12.77 -19.08
CA VAL A 126 4.62 -11.70 -19.89
C VAL A 126 4.32 -10.47 -19.02
N GLU A 127 4.45 -9.29 -19.60
CA GLU A 127 4.15 -8.00 -18.95
C GLU A 127 3.23 -7.17 -19.84
N ALA A 128 2.27 -6.49 -19.24
CA ALA A 128 1.45 -5.49 -19.89
C ALA A 128 1.27 -4.27 -18.99
N ARG A 129 1.06 -3.10 -19.59
CA ARG A 129 0.99 -1.81 -18.89
C ARG A 129 -0.34 -1.13 -19.14
N ILE A 130 -0.83 -0.41 -18.13
CA ILE A 130 -2.05 0.39 -18.18
C ILE A 130 -1.79 1.79 -17.65
N ARG A 131 -2.48 2.78 -18.18
CA ARG A 131 -2.36 4.17 -17.70
C ARG A 131 -2.99 4.34 -16.32
N ARG A 132 -2.38 5.20 -15.49
CA ARG A 132 -2.97 5.61 -14.20
C ARG A 132 -4.35 6.21 -14.41
N ASN A 133 -5.28 5.90 -13.49
CA ASN A 133 -6.67 6.39 -13.49
C ASN A 133 -7.49 6.08 -14.76
N ALA A 134 -6.98 5.28 -15.70
CA ALA A 134 -7.67 4.94 -16.94
C ALA A 134 -8.18 3.50 -16.93
N LEU A 135 -9.31 3.25 -17.56
CA LEU A 135 -9.90 1.93 -17.75
C LEU A 135 -9.82 1.46 -19.21
N ASP A 136 -9.62 2.39 -20.11
CA ASP A 136 -9.40 2.14 -21.51
C ASP A 136 -8.13 1.36 -21.81
N GLY A 137 -7.59 0.74 -22.33
CA GLY A 137 -6.30 0.03 -22.41
C GLY A 137 -6.20 -1.26 -21.59
N ILE A 138 -7.12 -1.52 -20.65
CA ILE A 138 -7.09 -2.74 -19.85
C ILE A 138 -7.41 -3.97 -20.71
N GLU A 139 -8.41 -3.90 -21.55
CA GLU A 139 -8.78 -5.03 -22.41
C GLU A 139 -7.68 -5.42 -23.41
N PRO A 140 -7.03 -4.49 -24.14
CA PRO A 140 -5.84 -4.80 -24.93
C PRO A 140 -4.70 -5.38 -24.10
N ALA A 141 -4.44 -4.87 -22.90
CA ALA A 141 -3.41 -5.37 -22.01
C ALA A 141 -3.69 -6.83 -21.57
N ILE A 142 -4.94 -7.17 -21.29
CA ILE A 142 -5.34 -8.55 -20.99
C ILE A 142 -5.17 -9.46 -22.22
N ARG A 143 -5.46 -8.99 -23.44
CA ARG A 143 -5.16 -9.77 -24.68
C ARG A 143 -3.67 -10.05 -24.82
N GLN A 144 -2.83 -9.08 -24.53
CA GLN A 144 -1.37 -9.26 -24.51
C GLN A 144 -0.94 -10.29 -23.47
N LEU A 145 -1.47 -10.21 -22.25
CA LEU A 145 -1.18 -11.20 -21.20
C LEU A 145 -1.62 -12.61 -21.58
N ALA A 146 -2.80 -12.75 -22.21
CA ALA A 146 -3.32 -14.05 -22.63
C ALA A 146 -2.40 -14.77 -23.62
N GLN A 147 -1.66 -14.04 -24.48
CA GLN A 147 -0.67 -14.62 -25.39
C GLN A 147 0.48 -15.30 -24.63
N GLY A 148 0.84 -14.79 -23.46
CA GLY A 148 1.83 -15.37 -22.58
C GLY A 148 1.33 -16.60 -21.81
N GLN A 149 0.05 -16.95 -21.90
CA GLN A 149 -0.58 -18.05 -21.16
C GLN A 149 -0.15 -18.13 -19.69
N PRO A 150 -0.34 -17.05 -18.91
CA PRO A 150 0.05 -17.06 -17.51
C PRO A 150 -0.84 -17.99 -16.70
N ASP A 151 -0.26 -18.70 -15.75
CA ASP A 151 -0.95 -19.51 -14.76
C ASP A 151 -1.26 -18.74 -13.46
N ALA A 152 -0.65 -17.56 -13.29
CA ALA A 152 -1.00 -16.57 -12.29
C ALA A 152 -0.70 -15.14 -12.80
N ILE A 153 -1.46 -14.13 -12.36
CA ILE A 153 -1.29 -12.73 -12.76
C ILE A 153 -1.10 -11.87 -11.51
N VAL A 154 0.05 -11.19 -11.43
CA VAL A 154 0.26 -10.13 -10.47
C VAL A 154 -0.26 -8.84 -11.07
N PHE A 155 -1.17 -8.18 -10.36
CA PHE A 155 -1.77 -6.92 -10.76
C PHE A 155 -1.26 -5.77 -9.89
N ILE A 156 -0.92 -4.64 -10.49
CA ILE A 156 -0.46 -3.43 -9.81
C ILE A 156 -1.26 -2.23 -10.34
N GLY A 157 -2.21 -1.77 -9.56
CA GLY A 157 -3.10 -0.67 -9.94
C GLY A 157 -4.16 -0.42 -8.86
N THR A 158 -5.21 0.31 -9.23
CA THR A 158 -6.33 0.64 -8.34
C THR A 158 -7.43 -0.43 -8.38
N TYR A 159 -8.33 -0.43 -7.39
CA TYR A 159 -9.41 -1.41 -7.29
C TYR A 159 -10.35 -1.44 -8.52
N ARG A 160 -10.65 -0.27 -9.11
CA ARG A 160 -11.49 -0.20 -10.33
C ARG A 160 -10.81 -0.85 -11.53
N GLN A 161 -9.49 -0.63 -11.65
CA GLN A 161 -8.69 -1.23 -12.71
C GLN A 161 -8.59 -2.75 -12.54
N LEU A 162 -8.41 -3.23 -11.31
CA LEU A 162 -8.37 -4.66 -11.00
C LEU A 162 -9.71 -5.34 -11.36
N ALA A 163 -10.84 -4.77 -10.94
CA ALA A 163 -12.15 -5.31 -11.28
C ALA A 163 -12.37 -5.39 -12.80
N LYS A 164 -12.01 -4.34 -13.55
CA LYS A 164 -12.08 -4.33 -15.01
C LYS A 164 -11.12 -5.35 -15.64
N ALA A 165 -9.91 -5.52 -15.09
CA ALA A 165 -8.94 -6.50 -15.56
C ALA A 165 -9.45 -7.94 -15.41
N ILE A 166 -10.02 -8.26 -14.24
CA ILE A 166 -10.60 -9.59 -14.00
C ILE A 166 -11.79 -9.84 -14.94
N ALA A 167 -12.71 -8.89 -15.07
CA ALA A 167 -13.84 -9.01 -16.00
C ALA A 167 -13.37 -9.26 -17.44
N SER A 168 -12.38 -8.49 -17.90
CA SER A 168 -11.79 -8.66 -19.25
C SER A 168 -11.08 -10.01 -19.41
N ALA A 169 -10.38 -10.48 -18.38
CA ALA A 169 -9.73 -11.80 -18.39
C ALA A 169 -10.75 -12.94 -18.52
N ARG A 170 -11.81 -12.90 -17.71
CA ARG A 170 -12.88 -13.92 -17.75
C ARG A 170 -13.61 -13.94 -19.09
N ALA A 171 -13.88 -12.76 -19.68
CA ALA A 171 -14.46 -12.66 -21.02
C ALA A 171 -13.56 -13.29 -22.11
N GLN A 172 -12.25 -13.28 -21.92
CA GLN A 172 -11.25 -13.90 -22.79
C GLN A 172 -10.89 -15.34 -22.37
N ARG A 173 -11.65 -15.95 -21.47
CA ARG A 173 -11.45 -17.31 -20.94
C ARG A 173 -10.09 -17.49 -20.21
N LEU A 174 -9.43 -16.43 -19.80
CA LEU A 174 -8.22 -16.48 -19.00
C LEU A 174 -8.61 -16.66 -17.52
N GLN A 175 -8.38 -17.86 -16.98
CA GLN A 175 -8.82 -18.26 -15.64
C GLN A 175 -7.73 -18.11 -14.58
N ALA A 176 -6.54 -17.65 -14.93
CA ALA A 176 -5.44 -17.43 -14.00
C ALA A 176 -5.89 -16.61 -12.76
N PRO A 177 -5.48 -17.00 -11.53
CA PRO A 177 -5.75 -16.23 -10.34
C PRO A 177 -5.03 -14.87 -10.38
N PHE A 178 -5.64 -13.86 -9.76
CA PHE A 178 -5.04 -12.54 -9.60
C PHE A 178 -4.47 -12.38 -8.19
N LEU A 179 -3.28 -11.81 -8.11
CA LEU A 179 -2.62 -11.42 -6.87
C LEU A 179 -2.30 -9.92 -6.93
N THR A 180 -2.40 -9.21 -5.80
CA THR A 180 -2.10 -7.77 -5.76
C THR A 180 -1.57 -7.34 -4.40
N VAL A 181 -0.98 -6.14 -4.35
CA VAL A 181 -0.49 -5.54 -3.11
C VAL A 181 -1.60 -4.74 -2.40
N SER A 182 -1.41 -4.50 -1.11
CA SER A 182 -2.36 -3.84 -0.20
C SER A 182 -2.89 -2.48 -0.69
N PHE A 183 -2.13 -1.80 -1.57
CA PHE A 183 -2.52 -0.51 -2.14
C PHE A 183 -3.85 -0.55 -2.91
N VAL A 184 -4.26 -1.71 -3.41
CA VAL A 184 -5.52 -1.85 -4.17
C VAL A 184 -6.74 -1.38 -3.38
N GLY A 185 -6.72 -1.44 -2.03
CA GLY A 185 -7.86 -1.15 -1.17
C GLY A 185 -8.84 -2.32 -1.16
N THR A 186 -8.73 -3.15 -0.13
CA THR A 186 -9.43 -4.46 -0.06
C THR A 186 -10.94 -4.31 -0.06
N GLU A 187 -11.49 -3.49 0.83
CA GLU A 187 -12.95 -3.34 1.00
C GLU A 187 -13.58 -2.65 -0.22
N PRO A 188 -13.07 -1.51 -0.72
CA PRO A 188 -13.57 -0.90 -1.95
C PRO A 188 -13.47 -1.83 -3.17
N PHE A 189 -12.44 -2.69 -3.22
CA PHE A 189 -12.33 -3.68 -4.29
C PHE A 189 -13.44 -4.73 -4.19
N ILE A 190 -13.67 -5.31 -3.02
CA ILE A 190 -14.73 -6.31 -2.79
C ILE A 190 -16.09 -5.71 -3.14
N GLU A 191 -16.39 -4.51 -2.65
CA GLU A 191 -17.65 -3.81 -2.91
C GLU A 191 -17.87 -3.54 -4.41
N HIS A 192 -16.82 -3.04 -5.08
CA HIS A 192 -16.91 -2.67 -6.50
C HIS A 192 -16.95 -3.87 -7.45
N ALA A 193 -16.17 -4.91 -7.16
CA ALA A 193 -16.02 -6.09 -8.02
C ALA A 193 -17.10 -7.15 -7.78
N GLY A 194 -17.73 -7.16 -6.59
CA GLY A 194 -18.73 -8.16 -6.22
C GLY A 194 -18.19 -9.59 -6.40
N ALA A 195 -18.91 -10.42 -7.11
CA ALA A 195 -18.52 -11.82 -7.35
C ALA A 195 -17.18 -11.98 -8.10
N LEU A 196 -16.74 -10.96 -8.85
CA LEU A 196 -15.43 -11.01 -9.53
C LEU A 196 -14.24 -10.94 -8.56
N ALA A 197 -14.46 -10.50 -7.32
CA ALA A 197 -13.41 -10.47 -6.31
C ALA A 197 -13.05 -11.87 -5.78
N GLU A 198 -13.92 -12.86 -5.96
CA GLU A 198 -13.72 -14.22 -5.41
C GLU A 198 -12.41 -14.83 -5.90
N GLY A 199 -11.62 -15.37 -4.98
CA GLY A 199 -10.36 -16.02 -5.26
C GLY A 199 -9.16 -15.10 -5.49
N VAL A 200 -9.32 -13.78 -5.43
CA VAL A 200 -8.21 -12.81 -5.54
C VAL A 200 -7.36 -12.85 -4.25
N TYR A 201 -6.04 -12.87 -4.41
CA TYR A 201 -5.08 -12.80 -3.32
C TYR A 201 -4.61 -11.35 -3.14
N ILE A 202 -4.57 -10.90 -1.89
CA ILE A 202 -4.12 -9.55 -1.55
C ILE A 202 -3.13 -9.63 -0.38
N SER A 203 -1.93 -9.05 -0.55
CA SER A 203 -1.05 -8.81 0.60
C SER A 203 -1.62 -7.69 1.47
N GLN A 204 -1.49 -7.82 2.77
CA GLN A 204 -1.94 -6.83 3.75
C GLN A 204 -0.77 -6.43 4.63
N VAL A 205 -0.73 -5.16 5.02
CA VAL A 205 0.31 -4.59 5.88
C VAL A 205 -0.20 -4.32 7.29
N MET A 206 -1.48 -4.59 7.52
CA MET A 206 -2.16 -4.55 8.81
C MET A 206 -2.75 -5.94 9.11
N PRO A 207 -2.93 -6.28 10.40
CA PRO A 207 -3.68 -7.47 10.77
C PRO A 207 -5.13 -7.34 10.32
N SER A 208 -5.86 -8.44 10.33
CA SER A 208 -7.29 -8.41 9.97
C SER A 208 -8.05 -7.41 10.85
N PRO A 209 -8.80 -6.47 10.24
CA PRO A 209 -9.62 -5.51 10.98
C PRO A 209 -10.81 -6.18 11.72
N TYR A 210 -10.96 -7.49 11.56
CA TYR A 210 -11.96 -8.32 12.21
C TYR A 210 -11.37 -9.22 13.32
N ASP A 211 -10.04 -9.25 13.51
CA ASP A 211 -9.40 -10.05 14.56
C ASP A 211 -9.49 -9.38 15.93
N THR A 212 -10.62 -9.56 16.59
CA THR A 212 -10.87 -8.99 17.92
C THR A 212 -10.03 -9.61 19.05
N ARG A 213 -9.19 -10.59 18.78
CA ARG A 213 -8.17 -11.06 19.74
C ARG A 213 -7.14 -9.98 20.00
N LEU A 214 -6.88 -9.11 19.02
CA LEU A 214 -5.94 -8.00 19.14
C LEU A 214 -6.59 -6.80 19.85
N PRO A 215 -5.99 -6.28 20.94
CA PRO A 215 -6.49 -5.08 21.63
C PRO A 215 -6.57 -3.85 20.72
N LEU A 216 -5.66 -3.72 19.75
CA LEU A 216 -5.71 -2.67 18.72
C LEU A 216 -7.03 -2.72 17.95
N VAL A 217 -7.40 -3.90 17.44
CA VAL A 217 -8.60 -4.09 16.62
C VAL A 217 -9.88 -3.85 17.43
N ARG A 218 -9.92 -4.33 18.69
CA ARG A 218 -11.08 -4.05 19.57
C ARG A 218 -11.29 -2.55 19.80
N ARG A 219 -10.20 -1.80 20.07
CA ARG A 219 -10.31 -0.33 20.23
C ARG A 219 -10.75 0.35 18.94
N TYR A 220 -10.14 -0.04 17.83
CA TYR A 220 -10.48 0.47 16.51
C TYR A 220 -11.97 0.27 16.20
N GLN A 221 -12.51 -0.95 16.33
CA GLN A 221 -13.92 -1.23 16.06
C GLN A 221 -14.86 -0.44 16.98
N ARG A 222 -14.54 -0.36 18.27
CA ARG A 222 -15.32 0.44 19.21
C ARG A 222 -15.36 1.93 18.80
N ASP A 223 -14.21 2.48 18.42
CA ASP A 223 -14.08 3.91 18.09
C ASP A 223 -14.64 4.24 16.70
N MET A 224 -14.75 3.26 15.80
CA MET A 224 -15.43 3.38 14.51
C MET A 224 -16.96 3.37 14.59
N GLY A 225 -17.54 2.91 15.70
CA GLY A 225 -18.99 2.79 15.88
C GLY A 225 -19.62 1.91 14.80
N ASP A 226 -20.64 2.43 14.11
CA ASP A 226 -21.39 1.69 13.08
C ASP A 226 -20.68 1.63 11.71
N SER A 227 -19.51 2.25 11.57
CA SER A 227 -18.76 2.20 10.32
C SER A 227 -18.14 0.82 10.09
N ALA A 228 -18.20 0.32 8.87
CA ALA A 228 -17.64 -0.97 8.51
C ALA A 228 -16.10 -0.97 8.71
N PRO A 229 -15.55 -1.97 9.41
CA PRO A 229 -14.11 -2.10 9.56
C PRO A 229 -13.41 -2.41 8.22
N GLY A 230 -12.17 -1.87 8.06
CA GLY A 230 -11.38 -2.12 6.86
C GLY A 230 -9.87 -2.00 7.12
N TYR A 231 -9.06 -2.61 6.23
CA TYR A 231 -7.61 -2.59 6.37
C TYR A 231 -7.03 -1.17 6.29
N ALA A 232 -7.49 -0.38 5.31
CA ALA A 232 -7.00 0.99 5.14
C ALA A 232 -7.41 1.90 6.31
N SER A 233 -8.62 1.76 6.84
CA SER A 233 -9.08 2.56 7.98
C SER A 233 -8.40 2.14 9.29
N LEU A 234 -8.10 0.84 9.48
CA LEU A 234 -7.29 0.37 10.61
C LEU A 234 -5.85 0.93 10.54
N GLU A 235 -5.26 0.99 9.35
CA GLU A 235 -3.95 1.62 9.16
C GLU A 235 -3.98 3.11 9.51
N GLY A 236 -4.99 3.83 9.03
CA GLY A 236 -5.19 5.26 9.36
C GLY A 236 -5.40 5.49 10.85
N TYR A 237 -6.17 4.61 11.52
CA TYR A 237 -6.38 4.65 12.96
C TYR A 237 -5.08 4.45 13.75
N LEU A 238 -4.28 3.44 13.38
CA LEU A 238 -2.98 3.21 13.99
C LEU A 238 -2.02 4.38 13.74
N ALA A 239 -1.99 4.91 12.51
CA ALA A 239 -1.18 6.06 12.15
C ALA A 239 -1.51 7.28 13.03
N ALA A 240 -2.80 7.54 13.28
CA ALA A 240 -3.24 8.60 14.18
C ALA A 240 -2.79 8.35 15.63
N GLN A 241 -2.86 7.12 16.13
CA GLN A 241 -2.36 6.78 17.47
C GLN A 241 -0.85 6.97 17.59
N VAL A 242 -0.08 6.61 16.56
CA VAL A 242 1.38 6.83 16.53
C VAL A 242 1.69 8.33 16.52
N LEU A 243 0.98 9.12 15.73
CA LEU A 243 1.11 10.57 15.72
C LEU A 243 0.84 11.18 17.11
N VAL A 244 -0.25 10.79 17.76
CA VAL A 244 -0.61 11.28 19.12
C VAL A 244 0.46 10.90 20.14
N GLU A 245 0.99 9.68 20.08
CA GLU A 245 2.08 9.25 20.96
C GLU A 245 3.35 10.07 20.77
N ALA A 246 3.74 10.33 19.53
CA ALA A 246 4.91 11.16 19.22
C ALA A 246 4.73 12.61 19.68
N LEU A 247 3.52 13.19 19.53
CA LEU A 247 3.19 14.50 20.02
C LEU A 247 3.27 14.59 21.55
N ARG A 248 2.75 13.58 22.27
CA ARG A 248 2.83 13.50 23.74
C ARG A 248 4.29 13.45 24.22
N ARG A 249 5.15 12.65 23.59
CA ARG A 249 6.57 12.57 23.90
C ARG A 249 7.30 13.90 23.64
N SER A 250 6.89 14.63 22.62
CA SER A 250 7.46 15.92 22.26
C SER A 250 7.18 17.00 23.32
N GLY A 251 6.18 16.82 24.18
CA GLY A 251 5.83 17.75 25.26
C GLY A 251 5.21 19.07 24.78
N PRO A 252 4.98 20.02 25.70
CA PRO A 252 4.19 21.21 25.41
C PRO A 252 4.86 22.21 24.47
N GLN A 253 6.19 22.24 24.41
CA GLN A 253 6.94 23.09 23.48
C GLN A 253 7.18 22.32 22.17
N LEU A 254 6.15 22.28 21.34
CA LEU A 254 6.15 21.51 20.11
C LEU A 254 7.04 22.17 19.04
N GLN A 255 8.13 21.46 18.68
CA GLN A 255 9.04 21.83 17.59
C GLN A 255 9.22 20.64 16.65
N ARG A 256 9.26 20.87 15.34
CA ARG A 256 9.41 19.80 14.34
C ARG A 256 10.64 18.92 14.57
N GLN A 257 11.80 19.51 14.88
CA GLN A 257 13.03 18.76 15.13
C GLN A 257 12.94 17.84 16.35
N ARG A 258 12.30 18.33 17.45
CA ARG A 258 12.05 17.51 18.63
C ARG A 258 11.08 16.39 18.32
N PHE A 259 9.99 16.70 17.64
CA PHE A 259 9.00 15.71 17.19
C PHE A 259 9.64 14.60 16.33
N ILE A 260 10.49 14.95 15.35
CA ILE A 260 11.21 13.99 14.51
C ILE A 260 12.11 13.10 15.37
N ARG A 261 12.87 13.64 16.33
CA ARG A 261 13.72 12.84 17.24
C ARG A 261 12.90 11.87 18.09
N GLU A 262 11.78 12.33 18.68
CA GLU A 262 10.91 11.46 19.48
C GLU A 262 10.29 10.35 18.64
N LEU A 263 9.92 10.65 17.40
CA LEU A 263 9.37 9.67 16.47
C LEU A 263 10.45 8.67 16.00
N SER A 264 11.67 9.13 15.71
CA SER A 264 12.79 8.27 15.26
C SER A 264 13.22 7.22 16.28
N THR A 265 12.88 7.40 17.56
CA THR A 265 13.20 6.46 18.64
C THR A 265 11.96 5.77 19.20
N LEU A 266 10.81 5.94 18.54
CA LEU A 266 9.57 5.33 19.00
C LEU A 266 9.63 3.81 18.84
N HIS A 267 9.55 3.11 19.97
CA HIS A 267 9.29 1.68 20.03
C HIS A 267 8.14 1.44 20.98
N LYS A 268 7.01 0.92 20.45
CA LYS A 268 5.80 0.69 21.24
C LYS A 268 4.90 -0.37 20.62
N ASP A 269 4.37 -1.26 21.45
CA ASP A 269 3.23 -2.09 21.09
C ASP A 269 1.92 -1.30 21.23
N PHE A 270 1.17 -1.22 20.14
CA PHE A 270 -0.14 -0.57 20.09
C PHE A 270 -1.30 -1.56 20.30
N GLY A 271 -1.04 -2.66 20.97
CA GLY A 271 -2.05 -3.68 21.27
C GLY A 271 -2.05 -4.83 20.28
N GLY A 272 -0.88 -5.44 20.12
CA GLY A 272 -0.63 -6.55 19.21
C GLY A 272 -0.09 -6.13 17.84
N PHE A 273 0.23 -4.83 17.67
CA PHE A 273 0.99 -4.33 16.54
C PHE A 273 2.12 -3.43 17.04
N THR A 274 3.34 -3.91 16.94
CA THR A 274 4.53 -3.17 17.36
C THR A 274 4.96 -2.19 16.27
N VAL A 275 5.05 -0.92 16.63
CA VAL A 275 5.67 0.15 15.83
C VAL A 275 7.06 0.40 16.36
N SER A 276 8.07 0.27 15.52
CA SER A 276 9.47 0.44 15.91
C SER A 276 10.24 1.22 14.84
N PHE A 277 10.59 2.46 15.14
CA PHE A 277 11.53 3.22 14.33
C PHE A 277 12.93 3.17 14.93
N ALA A 278 13.93 3.34 14.08
CA ALA A 278 15.33 3.41 14.45
C ALA A 278 16.04 4.58 13.75
N ALA A 279 17.19 4.98 14.25
CA ALA A 279 17.95 6.12 13.71
C ALA A 279 18.36 5.92 12.23
N ASP A 280 18.50 4.68 11.81
CA ASP A 280 18.85 4.26 10.45
C ASP A 280 17.68 3.71 9.63
N SER A 281 16.48 3.62 10.23
CA SER A 281 15.28 3.11 9.56
C SER A 281 14.01 3.78 10.07
N HIS A 282 13.35 4.51 9.18
CA HIS A 282 12.03 5.10 9.44
C HIS A 282 10.88 4.25 8.85
N GLN A 283 11.02 2.93 8.84
CA GLN A 283 9.97 1.96 8.55
C GLN A 283 9.56 1.25 9.84
N ALA A 284 8.30 1.41 10.25
CA ALA A 284 7.80 0.91 11.54
C ALA A 284 7.60 -0.60 11.58
N SER A 285 7.28 -1.21 10.45
CA SER A 285 6.99 -2.65 10.34
C SER A 285 7.36 -3.17 8.96
N SER A 286 7.82 -4.40 8.89
CA SER A 286 7.98 -5.19 7.66
C SER A 286 7.00 -6.38 7.58
N THR A 287 6.05 -6.44 8.52
CA THR A 287 5.09 -7.54 8.58
C THR A 287 4.11 -7.48 7.42
N VAL A 288 3.98 -8.61 6.72
CA VAL A 288 3.03 -8.81 5.64
C VAL A 288 2.15 -10.02 5.96
N TYR A 289 0.87 -9.85 5.79
CA TYR A 289 -0.13 -10.92 5.85
C TYR A 289 -0.62 -11.20 4.43
N LEU A 290 -0.95 -12.44 4.14
CA LEU A 290 -1.64 -12.78 2.89
C LEU A 290 -3.10 -13.09 3.17
N THR A 291 -3.96 -12.60 2.30
CA THR A 291 -5.39 -12.89 2.33
C THR A 291 -5.85 -13.40 0.98
N ARG A 292 -6.91 -14.20 0.99
CA ARG A 292 -7.68 -14.57 -0.19
C ARG A 292 -9.11 -14.12 -0.01
N ILE A 293 -9.68 -13.52 -1.03
CA ILE A 293 -11.09 -13.16 -0.98
C ILE A 293 -11.94 -14.40 -1.16
N SER A 294 -12.83 -14.64 -0.20
CA SER A 294 -13.83 -15.68 -0.25
C SER A 294 -15.13 -15.22 0.41
N GLN A 295 -16.24 -15.48 -0.25
CA GLN A 295 -17.58 -15.10 0.22
C GLN A 295 -17.69 -13.60 0.58
N GLY A 296 -17.07 -12.76 -0.26
CA GLY A 296 -17.07 -11.30 -0.07
C GLY A 296 -16.23 -10.81 1.12
N ARG A 297 -15.27 -11.59 1.61
CA ARG A 297 -14.36 -11.22 2.70
C ARG A 297 -12.92 -11.60 2.38
N ALA A 298 -11.98 -10.79 2.83
CA ALA A 298 -10.57 -11.12 2.79
C ALA A 298 -10.22 -12.01 3.99
N LEU A 299 -10.05 -13.29 3.74
CA LEU A 299 -9.72 -14.29 4.76
C LEU A 299 -8.20 -14.46 4.82
N PRO A 300 -7.58 -14.40 6.01
CA PRO A 300 -6.16 -14.67 6.18
C PRO A 300 -5.79 -16.07 5.68
N LEU A 301 -4.65 -16.18 5.02
CA LEU A 301 -4.03 -17.46 4.71
C LEU A 301 -3.15 -17.92 5.88
N PRO A 302 -3.00 -19.22 6.09
CA PRO A 302 -2.15 -19.77 7.14
C PRO A 302 -0.67 -19.45 6.94
#